data_fab879e6770a4bfe8eb7203e23d31f32
#
_entry.id   fab879e6770a4bfe8eb7203e23d31f32
#
_cell.length_a   1.000
_cell.length_b   1.000
_cell.length_c   1.000
_cell.angle_alpha   90.00
_cell.angle_beta   90.00
_cell.angle_gamma   90.00
#
_symmetry.space_group_name_H-M   'P 1'
#
loop_
_entity.id
_entity.type
_entity.pdbx_description
1 polymer ?
#
loop_
_entity_poly.entity_id
_entity_poly.type
_entity_poly.pdbx_seq_one_letter_code
_entity_poly.pdbx_strand_id
1 'polypeptide(L)'
;MTSPAEPLPGAPPLHTIAFALRENHIVLSVAVNGHDGNLILDTGSSAGTLDRDWALGIGITAKEKPVQALGVASATASLAQVSIRFGTVELSDETVALIPLGNVSASHEVPIHGTLGYSFFARFAVEVDYPRRVLRLWPAPEYDYDRAGAIIPVDLKYRIPVANARLVPEDGEPFAARLVFDLGTSKYGAILNQRIVAEHHATLEQSMSEVQSLGAGFGGTASGRLTRLDRIEVGGYSIPAPVVALSETSDGFFGVTWAEGTIGAPSYIDSNVVVDYSRARIIIEPSRDGAADVMAQS
;
A
#
# COMPACT_ATOMS: atom_id res chain seq x y z
N MET A 1 25.01 -29.96 -4.78
CA MET A 1 24.15 -28.93 -4.17
C MET A 1 25.03 -27.74 -3.91
N THR A 2 25.01 -26.77 -4.80
CA THR A 2 25.73 -25.50 -4.62
C THR A 2 24.94 -24.67 -3.60
N SER A 3 25.59 -24.32 -2.49
CA SER A 3 25.05 -23.35 -1.51
C SER A 3 24.67 -22.07 -2.25
N PRO A 4 23.53 -21.46 -1.99
CA PRO A 4 23.21 -20.13 -2.54
C PRO A 4 24.33 -19.18 -2.11
N ALA A 5 24.88 -18.42 -3.06
CA ALA A 5 25.89 -17.43 -2.77
C ALA A 5 25.33 -16.42 -1.75
N GLU A 6 26.09 -16.11 -0.71
CA GLU A 6 25.74 -15.02 0.21
C GLU A 6 25.63 -13.71 -0.58
N PRO A 7 24.53 -12.93 -0.44
CA PRO A 7 24.41 -11.66 -1.10
C PRO A 7 25.52 -10.71 -0.65
N LEU A 8 26.20 -10.11 -1.60
CA LEU A 8 27.23 -9.12 -1.30
C LEU A 8 26.57 -7.85 -0.77
N PRO A 9 26.99 -7.28 0.37
CA PRO A 9 26.49 -6.03 0.89
C PRO A 9 26.63 -4.93 -0.17
N GLY A 10 25.53 -4.22 -0.49
CA GLY A 10 25.53 -3.11 -1.42
C GLY A 10 25.49 -3.48 -2.91
N ALA A 11 25.01 -4.67 -3.28
CA ALA A 11 24.76 -4.99 -4.68
C ALA A 11 23.83 -3.93 -5.34
N PRO A 12 24.14 -3.46 -6.57
CA PRO A 12 23.29 -2.48 -7.25
C PRO A 12 21.89 -3.06 -7.52
N PRO A 13 20.86 -2.20 -7.62
CA PRO A 13 19.52 -2.66 -7.98
C PRO A 13 19.52 -3.27 -9.38
N LEU A 14 18.75 -4.35 -9.55
CA LEU A 14 18.52 -4.98 -10.85
C LEU A 14 17.80 -4.02 -11.80
N HIS A 15 16.86 -3.25 -11.28
CA HIS A 15 16.11 -2.25 -12.03
C HIS A 15 16.02 -0.93 -11.27
N THR A 16 16.05 0.17 -11.99
CA THR A 16 15.79 1.52 -11.49
C THR A 16 14.75 2.17 -12.40
N ILE A 17 13.60 2.57 -11.85
CA ILE A 17 12.43 2.98 -12.62
C ILE A 17 11.85 4.25 -12.01
N ALA A 18 11.66 5.28 -12.84
CA ALA A 18 10.93 6.47 -12.42
C ALA A 18 9.43 6.19 -12.31
N PHE A 19 8.76 6.83 -11.36
CA PHE A 19 7.31 6.77 -11.23
C PHE A 19 6.69 8.17 -11.18
N ALA A 20 5.41 8.25 -11.51
CA ALA A 20 4.61 9.45 -11.26
C ALA A 20 3.94 9.34 -9.89
N LEU A 21 4.02 10.42 -9.09
CA LEU A 21 3.21 10.54 -7.88
C LEU A 21 1.94 11.32 -8.25
N ARG A 22 0.77 10.67 -8.13
CA ARG A 22 -0.54 11.23 -8.43
C ARG A 22 -1.47 11.01 -7.24
N GLU A 23 -2.03 12.08 -6.69
CA GLU A 23 -2.86 12.03 -5.48
C GLU A 23 -2.26 11.12 -4.37
N ASN A 24 -0.93 11.21 -4.20
CA ASN A 24 -0.09 10.38 -3.32
C ASN A 24 -0.03 8.88 -3.68
N HIS A 25 -0.57 8.45 -4.81
CA HIS A 25 -0.33 7.11 -5.34
C HIS A 25 0.92 7.06 -6.21
N ILE A 26 1.65 5.95 -6.12
CA ILE A 26 2.74 5.60 -7.03
C ILE A 26 2.11 5.04 -8.30
N VAL A 27 2.16 5.80 -9.39
CA VAL A 27 1.60 5.40 -10.68
C VAL A 27 2.73 5.05 -11.64
N LEU A 28 2.66 3.84 -12.20
CA LEU A 28 3.59 3.31 -13.19
C LEU A 28 2.91 3.23 -14.55
N SER A 29 3.54 3.81 -15.58
CA SER A 29 3.15 3.57 -16.97
C SER A 29 3.69 2.22 -17.40
N VAL A 30 2.82 1.34 -17.84
CA VAL A 30 3.09 -0.07 -18.15
C VAL A 30 2.55 -0.44 -19.53
N ALA A 31 3.01 -1.57 -20.07
CA ALA A 31 2.35 -2.25 -21.18
C ALA A 31 1.79 -3.59 -20.66
N VAL A 32 0.48 -3.79 -20.76
CA VAL A 32 -0.21 -5.03 -20.43
C VAL A 32 -0.58 -5.75 -21.72
N ASN A 33 0.00 -6.93 -21.97
CA ASN A 33 -0.11 -7.65 -23.25
C ASN A 33 0.19 -6.75 -24.47
N GLY A 34 1.11 -5.77 -24.31
CA GLY A 34 1.50 -4.83 -25.35
C GLY A 34 0.63 -3.56 -25.44
N HIS A 35 -0.42 -3.42 -24.63
CA HIS A 35 -1.28 -2.22 -24.56
C HIS A 35 -0.89 -1.30 -23.42
N ASP A 36 -0.74 -0.02 -23.71
CA ASP A 36 -0.34 0.99 -22.71
C ASP A 36 -1.42 1.18 -21.64
N GLY A 37 -0.99 1.28 -20.39
CA GLY A 37 -1.84 1.49 -19.23
C GLY A 37 -1.10 2.10 -18.05
N ASN A 38 -1.83 2.50 -17.01
CA ASN A 38 -1.27 3.00 -15.76
C ASN A 38 -1.73 2.11 -14.61
N LEU A 39 -0.78 1.60 -13.83
CA LEU A 39 -1.06 0.80 -12.64
C LEU A 39 -0.55 1.50 -11.38
N ILE A 40 -1.32 1.41 -10.30
CA ILE A 40 -0.90 1.84 -8.97
C ILE A 40 -0.08 0.72 -8.31
N LEU A 41 1.01 1.08 -7.65
CA LEU A 41 1.76 0.18 -6.79
C LEU A 41 1.05 0.10 -5.42
N ASP A 42 0.58 -1.10 -5.03
CA ASP A 42 -0.37 -1.26 -3.95
C ASP A 42 -0.05 -2.50 -3.09
N THR A 43 0.49 -2.28 -1.88
CA THR A 43 0.76 -3.35 -0.90
C THR A 43 -0.50 -3.86 -0.21
N GLY A 44 -1.59 -3.10 -0.22
CA GLY A 44 -2.91 -3.53 0.27
C GLY A 44 -3.62 -4.52 -0.66
N SER A 45 -3.06 -4.77 -1.84
CA SER A 45 -3.62 -5.70 -2.82
C SER A 45 -2.96 -7.08 -2.77
N SER A 46 -3.71 -8.11 -2.37
CA SER A 46 -3.24 -9.51 -2.27
C SER A 46 -2.96 -10.17 -3.62
N ALA A 47 -3.36 -9.53 -4.73
CA ALA A 47 -3.10 -9.90 -6.12
C ALA A 47 -3.06 -8.64 -6.98
N GLY A 48 -2.43 -8.68 -8.15
CA GLY A 48 -2.60 -7.61 -9.15
C GLY A 48 -4.06 -7.49 -9.59
N THR A 49 -4.49 -6.29 -9.96
CA THR A 49 -5.84 -6.05 -10.49
C THR A 49 -5.78 -5.32 -11.82
N LEU A 50 -6.80 -5.51 -12.67
CA LEU A 50 -7.03 -4.68 -13.84
C LEU A 50 -8.47 -4.21 -13.87
N ASP A 51 -8.69 -3.01 -14.40
CA ASP A 51 -10.04 -2.54 -14.72
C ASP A 51 -10.68 -3.50 -15.74
N ARG A 52 -11.87 -3.99 -15.39
CA ARG A 52 -12.56 -5.02 -16.19
C ARG A 52 -12.87 -4.54 -17.60
N ASP A 53 -13.42 -3.36 -17.73
CA ASP A 53 -13.91 -2.86 -19.00
C ASP A 53 -12.73 -2.52 -19.93
N TRP A 54 -11.68 -1.95 -19.40
CA TRP A 54 -10.45 -1.71 -20.13
C TRP A 54 -9.80 -3.05 -20.57
N ALA A 55 -9.66 -4.01 -19.65
CA ALA A 55 -9.06 -5.32 -19.94
C ALA A 55 -9.81 -6.06 -21.06
N LEU A 56 -11.14 -6.08 -21.01
CA LEU A 56 -11.97 -6.67 -22.07
C LEU A 56 -11.81 -5.90 -23.39
N GLY A 57 -11.73 -4.57 -23.34
CA GLY A 57 -11.54 -3.71 -24.51
C GLY A 57 -10.22 -3.96 -25.25
N ILE A 58 -9.17 -4.41 -24.57
CA ILE A 58 -7.88 -4.80 -25.18
C ILE A 58 -7.74 -6.31 -25.43
N GLY A 59 -8.86 -7.06 -25.36
CA GLY A 59 -8.91 -8.48 -25.69
C GLY A 59 -8.45 -9.45 -24.61
N ILE A 60 -8.30 -9.01 -23.35
CA ILE A 60 -8.01 -9.93 -22.24
C ILE A 60 -9.27 -10.70 -21.89
N THR A 61 -9.17 -12.03 -21.87
CA THR A 61 -10.29 -12.92 -21.55
C THR A 61 -10.20 -13.39 -20.09
N ALA A 62 -11.33 -13.35 -19.40
CA ALA A 62 -11.44 -13.85 -18.04
C ALA A 62 -11.54 -15.38 -17.99
N LYS A 63 -10.99 -16.00 -16.96
CA LYS A 63 -11.26 -17.40 -16.60
C LYS A 63 -12.66 -17.52 -15.99
N GLU A 64 -13.35 -18.65 -16.27
CA GLU A 64 -14.75 -18.86 -15.89
C GLU A 64 -15.05 -18.90 -14.38
N LYS A 65 -14.04 -19.04 -13.49
CA LYS A 65 -14.29 -19.10 -12.04
C LYS A 65 -14.22 -17.71 -11.41
N PRO A 66 -15.35 -17.16 -10.97
CA PRO A 66 -15.35 -15.92 -10.19
C PRO A 66 -14.71 -16.14 -8.80
N VAL A 67 -14.05 -15.11 -8.31
CA VAL A 67 -13.47 -15.04 -6.96
C VAL A 67 -14.05 -13.84 -6.22
N GLN A 68 -14.07 -13.91 -4.88
CA GLN A 68 -14.41 -12.74 -4.07
C GLN A 68 -13.18 -11.81 -3.98
N ALA A 69 -13.40 -10.54 -4.22
CA ALA A 69 -12.43 -9.49 -4.02
C ALA A 69 -12.91 -8.55 -2.91
N LEU A 70 -12.01 -8.13 -2.04
CA LEU A 70 -12.28 -7.21 -0.94
C LEU A 70 -11.65 -5.86 -1.28
N GLY A 71 -12.48 -4.85 -1.38
CA GLY A 71 -12.08 -3.45 -1.49
C GLY A 71 -12.83 -2.64 -0.44
N VAL A 72 -13.33 -1.46 -0.79
CA VAL A 72 -14.26 -0.69 0.06
C VAL A 72 -15.54 -1.49 0.32
N ALA A 73 -15.99 -2.25 -0.69
CA ALA A 73 -17.04 -3.26 -0.55
C ALA A 73 -16.59 -4.59 -1.16
N SER A 74 -17.26 -5.68 -0.74
CA SER A 74 -17.06 -7.00 -1.32
C SER A 74 -17.66 -7.07 -2.72
N ALA A 75 -16.92 -7.62 -3.68
CA ALA A 75 -17.40 -7.79 -5.04
C ALA A 75 -16.86 -9.06 -5.69
N THR A 76 -17.55 -9.52 -6.74
CA THR A 76 -17.12 -10.65 -7.54
C THR A 76 -16.13 -10.19 -8.59
N ALA A 77 -14.97 -10.83 -8.64
CA ALA A 77 -13.94 -10.63 -9.65
C ALA A 77 -13.75 -11.88 -10.52
N SER A 78 -13.28 -11.69 -11.73
CA SER A 78 -12.81 -12.77 -12.60
C SER A 78 -11.28 -12.74 -12.66
N LEU A 79 -10.64 -13.87 -12.90
CA LEU A 79 -9.18 -13.95 -13.02
C LEU A 79 -8.75 -13.97 -14.48
N ALA A 80 -7.65 -13.31 -14.80
CA ALA A 80 -6.98 -13.38 -16.09
C ALA A 80 -5.48 -13.59 -15.93
N GLN A 81 -4.81 -14.08 -16.98
CA GLN A 81 -3.37 -14.13 -17.07
C GLN A 81 -2.88 -13.10 -18.08
N VAL A 82 -1.89 -12.33 -17.70
CA VAL A 82 -1.35 -11.24 -18.50
C VAL A 82 0.17 -11.18 -18.39
N SER A 83 0.80 -10.53 -19.36
CA SER A 83 2.18 -10.08 -19.28
C SER A 83 2.20 -8.58 -19.00
N ILE A 84 3.01 -8.14 -18.06
CA ILE A 84 3.13 -6.72 -17.70
C ILE A 84 4.59 -6.30 -17.86
N ARG A 85 4.82 -5.22 -18.64
CA ARG A 85 6.16 -4.67 -18.87
C ARG A 85 6.19 -3.19 -18.53
N PHE A 86 7.24 -2.75 -17.84
CA PHE A 86 7.51 -1.34 -17.55
C PHE A 86 9.02 -1.12 -17.32
N GLY A 87 9.57 -0.07 -17.92
CA GLY A 87 11.01 0.12 -17.95
C GLY A 87 11.72 -1.14 -18.47
N THR A 88 12.61 -1.70 -17.68
CA THR A 88 13.35 -2.95 -17.98
C THR A 88 12.75 -4.18 -17.29
N VAL A 89 11.63 -4.03 -16.59
CA VAL A 89 10.94 -5.13 -15.90
C VAL A 89 9.96 -5.81 -16.84
N GLU A 90 9.96 -7.15 -16.82
CA GLU A 90 8.97 -7.98 -17.48
C GLU A 90 8.43 -9.01 -16.49
N LEU A 91 7.10 -8.99 -16.29
CA LEU A 91 6.35 -9.92 -15.47
C LEU A 91 5.50 -10.79 -16.40
N SER A 92 5.96 -11.99 -16.68
CA SER A 92 5.24 -12.95 -17.51
C SER A 92 4.27 -13.75 -16.66
N ASP A 93 3.12 -14.17 -17.25
CA ASP A 93 2.13 -15.07 -16.64
C ASP A 93 1.56 -14.56 -15.30
N GLU A 94 1.39 -13.23 -15.16
CA GLU A 94 0.76 -12.65 -13.98
C GLU A 94 -0.73 -13.00 -13.91
N THR A 95 -1.16 -13.54 -12.77
CA THR A 95 -2.58 -13.71 -12.48
C THR A 95 -3.12 -12.44 -11.85
N VAL A 96 -4.08 -11.81 -12.51
CA VAL A 96 -4.73 -10.56 -12.07
C VAL A 96 -6.23 -10.76 -11.89
N ALA A 97 -6.82 -10.00 -10.99
CA ALA A 97 -8.27 -9.92 -10.81
C ALA A 97 -8.84 -8.81 -11.71
N LEU A 98 -9.86 -9.13 -12.49
CA LEU A 98 -10.61 -8.16 -13.28
C LEU A 98 -11.74 -7.60 -12.42
N ILE A 99 -11.68 -6.31 -12.10
CA ILE A 99 -12.60 -5.61 -11.22
C ILE A 99 -13.00 -4.26 -11.81
N PRO A 100 -14.19 -3.71 -11.50
CA PRO A 100 -14.54 -2.38 -11.96
C PRO A 100 -13.75 -1.32 -11.18
N LEU A 101 -12.93 -0.51 -11.86
CA LEU A 101 -12.12 0.56 -11.27
C LEU A 101 -12.57 1.97 -11.68
N GLY A 102 -13.73 2.12 -12.31
CA GLY A 102 -14.21 3.43 -12.80
C GLY A 102 -14.21 4.52 -11.73
N ASN A 103 -14.60 4.20 -10.49
CA ASN A 103 -14.59 5.16 -9.37
C ASN A 103 -13.18 5.57 -8.96
N VAL A 104 -12.20 4.65 -9.01
CA VAL A 104 -10.79 4.93 -8.73
C VAL A 104 -10.23 5.79 -9.85
N SER A 105 -10.43 5.39 -11.09
CA SER A 105 -9.96 6.15 -12.26
C SER A 105 -10.51 7.57 -12.30
N ALA A 106 -11.80 7.75 -11.97
CA ALA A 106 -12.44 9.08 -11.94
C ALA A 106 -11.89 10.02 -10.86
N SER A 107 -11.19 9.51 -9.86
CA SER A 107 -10.55 10.32 -8.82
C SER A 107 -9.12 10.74 -9.14
N HIS A 108 -8.61 10.36 -10.31
CA HIS A 108 -7.25 10.69 -10.77
C HIS A 108 -7.28 11.54 -12.04
N GLU A 109 -6.25 12.37 -12.21
CA GLU A 109 -6.05 13.16 -13.45
C GLU A 109 -5.74 12.31 -14.68
N VAL A 110 -5.23 11.08 -14.46
CA VAL A 110 -4.91 10.12 -15.51
C VAL A 110 -5.72 8.84 -15.32
N PRO A 111 -6.13 8.15 -16.40
CA PRO A 111 -6.83 6.89 -16.27
C PRO A 111 -6.01 5.87 -15.49
N ILE A 112 -6.60 5.22 -14.49
CA ILE A 112 -6.01 4.11 -13.73
C ILE A 112 -6.61 2.81 -14.26
N HIS A 113 -5.75 1.91 -14.67
CA HIS A 113 -6.14 0.65 -15.31
C HIS A 113 -5.97 -0.58 -14.41
N GLY A 114 -5.38 -0.41 -13.20
CA GLY A 114 -5.22 -1.50 -12.26
C GLY A 114 -4.19 -1.23 -11.17
N THR A 115 -3.79 -2.31 -10.48
CA THR A 115 -2.76 -2.27 -9.43
C THR A 115 -1.71 -3.37 -9.64
N LEU A 116 -0.47 -3.10 -9.20
CA LEU A 116 0.55 -4.11 -8.93
C LEU A 116 0.51 -4.46 -7.44
N GLY A 117 0.23 -5.72 -7.13
CA GLY A 117 0.05 -6.20 -5.76
C GLY A 117 1.12 -7.22 -5.34
N TYR A 118 0.71 -8.15 -4.49
CA TYR A 118 1.57 -9.12 -3.81
C TYR A 118 2.59 -9.83 -4.71
N SER A 119 2.21 -10.29 -5.91
CA SER A 119 3.11 -11.04 -6.80
C SER A 119 4.35 -10.25 -7.20
N PHE A 120 4.22 -8.94 -7.37
CA PHE A 120 5.32 -8.03 -7.63
C PHE A 120 6.27 -7.94 -6.43
N PHE A 121 5.74 -7.70 -5.23
CA PHE A 121 6.53 -7.59 -3.99
C PHE A 121 7.13 -8.94 -3.54
N ALA A 122 6.54 -10.06 -3.95
CA ALA A 122 7.11 -11.38 -3.69
C ALA A 122 8.33 -11.69 -4.58
N ARG A 123 8.44 -11.03 -5.73
CA ARG A 123 9.59 -11.19 -6.65
C ARG A 123 10.73 -10.24 -6.35
N PHE A 124 10.41 -9.04 -5.87
CA PHE A 124 11.38 -7.98 -5.65
C PHE A 124 11.31 -7.43 -4.23
N ALA A 125 12.48 -7.17 -3.64
CA ALA A 125 12.58 -6.16 -2.61
C ALA A 125 12.50 -4.79 -3.31
N VAL A 126 11.54 -3.98 -2.92
CA VAL A 126 11.18 -2.73 -3.60
C VAL A 126 11.51 -1.55 -2.71
N GLU A 127 12.51 -0.77 -3.10
CA GLU A 127 12.80 0.52 -2.48
C GLU A 127 12.02 1.62 -3.22
N VAL A 128 11.20 2.35 -2.49
CA VAL A 128 10.45 3.50 -2.95
C VAL A 128 11.12 4.77 -2.42
N ASP A 129 11.86 5.43 -3.27
CA ASP A 129 12.44 6.77 -2.99
C ASP A 129 11.39 7.82 -3.38
N TYR A 130 10.53 8.16 -2.44
CA TYR A 130 9.45 9.13 -2.68
C TYR A 130 9.97 10.51 -3.07
N PRO A 131 10.96 11.09 -2.37
CA PRO A 131 11.51 12.39 -2.73
C PRO A 131 12.05 12.46 -4.15
N ARG A 132 12.73 11.39 -4.61
CA ARG A 132 13.29 11.33 -5.97
C ARG A 132 12.35 10.72 -7.00
N ARG A 133 11.22 10.15 -6.57
CA ARG A 133 10.22 9.44 -7.40
C ARG A 133 10.85 8.31 -8.21
N VAL A 134 11.64 7.48 -7.55
CA VAL A 134 12.35 6.36 -8.15
C VAL A 134 12.06 5.08 -7.37
N LEU A 135 11.73 4.01 -8.08
CA LEU A 135 11.77 2.64 -7.57
C LEU A 135 13.13 2.02 -7.87
N ARG A 136 13.70 1.35 -6.87
CA ARG A 136 14.84 0.45 -7.05
C ARG A 136 14.41 -0.96 -6.66
N LEU A 137 14.73 -1.92 -7.52
CA LEU A 137 14.28 -3.31 -7.37
C LEU A 137 15.46 -4.24 -7.29
N TRP A 138 15.46 -5.13 -6.32
CA TRP A 138 16.39 -6.25 -6.20
C TRP A 138 15.60 -7.55 -6.25
N PRO A 139 16.18 -8.66 -6.76
CA PRO A 139 15.58 -9.98 -6.54
C PRO A 139 15.35 -10.21 -5.04
N ALA A 140 14.13 -10.56 -4.65
CA ALA A 140 13.74 -10.55 -3.24
C ALA A 140 14.69 -11.37 -2.31
N PRO A 141 15.15 -12.58 -2.68
CA PRO A 141 16.06 -13.36 -1.83
C PRO A 141 17.46 -12.76 -1.68
N GLU A 142 17.89 -11.94 -2.66
CA GLU A 142 19.25 -11.38 -2.76
C GLU A 142 19.40 -10.02 -2.08
N TYR A 143 18.27 -9.38 -1.71
CA TYR A 143 18.31 -8.07 -1.07
C TYR A 143 18.86 -8.17 0.34
N ASP A 144 19.87 -7.39 0.64
CA ASP A 144 20.39 -7.19 1.98
C ASP A 144 20.31 -5.73 2.40
N TYR A 145 19.83 -5.49 3.62
CA TYR A 145 19.66 -4.15 4.16
C TYR A 145 20.68 -3.90 5.26
N ASP A 146 21.56 -2.95 5.03
CA ASP A 146 22.70 -2.59 5.89
C ASP A 146 22.66 -1.13 6.39
N ARG A 147 21.51 -0.44 6.18
CA ARG A 147 21.33 0.98 6.55
C ARG A 147 20.56 1.12 7.86
N ALA A 148 20.52 2.36 8.40
CA ALA A 148 19.90 2.66 9.70
C ALA A 148 18.43 3.14 9.53
N GLY A 149 17.55 2.29 9.05
CA GLY A 149 16.12 2.55 8.99
C GLY A 149 15.33 1.85 10.11
N ALA A 150 14.13 2.30 10.38
CA ALA A 150 13.21 1.61 11.27
C ALA A 150 12.66 0.37 10.57
N ILE A 151 12.90 -0.81 11.15
CA ILE A 151 12.45 -2.10 10.63
C ILE A 151 11.12 -2.45 11.28
N ILE A 152 10.07 -2.56 10.46
CA ILE A 152 8.71 -2.90 10.85
C ILE A 152 8.44 -4.35 10.45
N PRO A 153 8.39 -5.30 11.40
CA PRO A 153 7.97 -6.66 11.11
C PRO A 153 6.51 -6.70 10.67
N VAL A 154 6.20 -7.51 9.64
CA VAL A 154 4.84 -7.66 9.12
C VAL A 154 4.42 -9.12 9.05
N ASP A 155 3.13 -9.38 9.24
CA ASP A 155 2.49 -10.66 8.95
C ASP A 155 1.96 -10.63 7.51
N LEU A 156 2.37 -11.60 6.70
CA LEU A 156 1.98 -11.76 5.29
C LEU A 156 0.96 -12.89 5.07
N LYS A 157 0.30 -13.39 6.13
CA LYS A 157 -0.63 -14.51 6.06
C LYS A 157 -1.70 -14.36 4.97
N TYR A 158 -2.19 -13.15 4.76
CA TYR A 158 -3.18 -12.85 3.73
C TYR A 158 -2.58 -12.23 2.47
N ARG A 159 -1.26 -12.34 2.27
CA ARG A 159 -0.50 -11.68 1.20
C ARG A 159 -0.61 -10.15 1.25
N ILE A 160 -0.84 -9.62 2.44
CA ILE A 160 -0.99 -8.19 2.73
C ILE A 160 -0.15 -7.93 3.98
N PRO A 161 0.69 -6.87 4.03
CA PRO A 161 1.62 -6.63 5.13
C PRO A 161 0.90 -6.01 6.32
N VAL A 162 0.62 -6.81 7.34
CA VAL A 162 -0.02 -6.39 8.58
C VAL A 162 1.03 -6.17 9.66
N ALA A 163 1.12 -4.95 10.18
CA ALA A 163 2.01 -4.58 11.28
C ALA A 163 1.24 -4.39 12.59
N ASN A 164 1.89 -4.68 13.70
CA ASN A 164 1.40 -4.27 15.02
C ASN A 164 1.78 -2.82 15.27
N ALA A 165 0.80 -1.99 15.58
CA ALA A 165 0.95 -0.58 15.85
C ALA A 165 0.38 -0.23 17.22
N ARG A 166 0.84 0.90 17.78
CA ARG A 166 0.28 1.54 18.96
C ARG A 166 -0.19 2.93 18.57
N LEU A 167 -1.48 3.17 18.73
CA LEU A 167 -2.11 4.45 18.47
C LEU A 167 -2.12 5.27 19.75
N VAL A 168 -1.60 6.48 19.68
CA VAL A 168 -1.50 7.40 20.81
C VAL A 168 -2.41 8.60 20.52
N PRO A 169 -3.58 8.72 21.17
CA PRO A 169 -4.44 9.88 21.07
C PRO A 169 -3.77 11.13 21.69
N GLU A 170 -4.24 12.33 21.32
CA GLU A 170 -3.81 13.58 21.97
C GLU A 170 -4.18 13.57 23.46
N ASP A 171 -5.39 13.06 23.75
CA ASP A 171 -5.89 12.86 25.11
C ASP A 171 -6.41 11.41 25.25
N GLY A 172 -6.09 10.74 26.35
CA GLY A 172 -6.55 9.40 26.67
C GLY A 172 -5.46 8.32 26.61
N GLU A 173 -5.88 7.08 26.84
CA GLU A 173 -4.95 5.96 26.90
C GLU A 173 -4.59 5.43 25.51
N PRO A 174 -3.31 5.18 25.25
CA PRO A 174 -2.89 4.53 24.00
C PRO A 174 -3.44 3.10 23.88
N PHE A 175 -3.73 2.70 22.64
CA PHE A 175 -4.25 1.37 22.34
C PHE A 175 -3.53 0.70 21.17
N ALA A 176 -3.57 -0.62 21.12
CA ALA A 176 -2.96 -1.42 20.07
C ALA A 176 -3.91 -1.60 18.88
N ALA A 177 -3.33 -1.68 17.68
CA ALA A 177 -4.05 -2.01 16.46
C ALA A 177 -3.14 -2.81 15.50
N ARG A 178 -3.73 -3.67 14.70
CA ARG A 178 -3.08 -4.34 13.59
C ARG A 178 -3.43 -3.61 12.31
N LEU A 179 -2.46 -2.94 11.71
CA LEU A 179 -2.68 -2.09 10.57
C LEU A 179 -1.96 -2.64 9.33
N VAL A 180 -2.62 -2.60 8.19
CA VAL A 180 -1.99 -2.88 6.90
C VAL A 180 -1.08 -1.71 6.53
N PHE A 181 0.17 -1.99 6.19
CA PHE A 181 1.04 -0.99 5.59
C PHE A 181 0.71 -0.87 4.10
N ASP A 182 0.00 0.19 3.73
CA ASP A 182 -0.75 0.26 2.48
C ASP A 182 -0.31 1.42 1.58
N LEU A 183 0.47 1.10 0.53
CA LEU A 183 0.88 2.06 -0.50
C LEU A 183 -0.31 2.54 -1.36
N GLY A 184 -1.43 1.81 -1.37
CA GLY A 184 -2.65 2.16 -2.05
C GLY A 184 -3.58 3.10 -1.25
N THR A 185 -3.34 3.30 0.06
CA THR A 185 -4.05 4.31 0.86
C THR A 185 -3.34 5.65 0.74
N SER A 186 -3.90 6.60 -0.01
CA SER A 186 -3.21 7.83 -0.44
C SER A 186 -3.64 9.10 0.28
N LYS A 187 -4.84 9.14 0.88
CA LYS A 187 -5.45 10.39 1.35
C LYS A 187 -5.22 10.65 2.84
N TYR A 188 -5.13 9.63 3.66
CA TYR A 188 -5.04 9.73 5.11
C TYR A 188 -3.79 9.01 5.64
N GLY A 189 -3.27 9.50 6.77
CA GLY A 189 -2.16 8.84 7.44
C GLY A 189 -2.52 7.45 7.96
N ALA A 190 -3.78 7.26 8.36
CA ALA A 190 -4.36 5.95 8.64
C ALA A 190 -5.87 5.96 8.37
N ILE A 191 -6.44 4.77 8.15
CA ILE A 191 -7.90 4.55 8.15
C ILE A 191 -8.17 3.43 9.14
N LEU A 192 -9.08 3.66 10.10
CA LEU A 192 -9.49 2.68 11.10
C LEU A 192 -10.88 2.12 10.75
N ASN A 193 -11.08 0.82 10.95
CA ASN A 193 -12.36 0.18 10.72
C ASN A 193 -13.36 0.45 11.87
N GLN A 194 -14.64 0.23 11.60
CA GLN A 194 -15.71 0.51 12.55
C GLN A 194 -15.56 -0.24 13.89
N ARG A 195 -14.97 -1.44 13.88
CA ARG A 195 -14.81 -2.26 15.08
C ARG A 195 -13.92 -1.61 16.12
N ILE A 196 -12.69 -1.22 15.72
CA ILE A 196 -11.75 -0.56 16.64
C ILE A 196 -12.22 0.84 17.03
N VAL A 197 -12.91 1.54 16.11
CA VAL A 197 -13.53 2.83 16.41
C VAL A 197 -14.59 2.69 17.50
N ALA A 198 -15.44 1.66 17.44
CA ALA A 198 -16.46 1.41 18.46
C ALA A 198 -15.84 1.02 19.82
N GLU A 199 -14.76 0.22 19.81
CA GLU A 199 -14.04 -0.20 21.02
C GLU A 199 -13.38 0.98 21.74
N HIS A 200 -12.87 1.97 21.00
CA HIS A 200 -12.17 3.13 21.54
C HIS A 200 -12.91 4.45 21.32
N HIS A 201 -14.24 4.40 21.17
CA HIS A 201 -15.07 5.56 20.82
C HIS A 201 -14.86 6.73 21.78
N ALA A 202 -14.92 6.51 23.08
CA ALA A 202 -14.79 7.57 24.10
C ALA A 202 -13.45 8.33 24.02
N THR A 203 -12.39 7.65 23.56
CA THR A 203 -11.07 8.25 23.37
C THR A 203 -10.98 9.03 22.05
N LEU A 204 -11.66 8.58 21.00
CA LEU A 204 -11.56 9.16 19.66
C LEU A 204 -12.58 10.28 19.43
N GLU A 205 -13.74 10.28 20.11
CA GLU A 205 -14.86 11.20 19.85
C GLU A 205 -14.54 12.69 20.11
N GLN A 206 -13.59 12.98 21.00
CA GLN A 206 -13.26 14.35 21.40
C GLN A 206 -12.75 15.23 20.26
N SER A 207 -12.15 14.61 19.22
CA SER A 207 -11.59 15.29 18.05
C SER A 207 -12.23 14.86 16.74
N MET A 208 -13.38 14.12 16.77
CA MET A 208 -14.06 13.66 15.55
C MET A 208 -14.71 14.80 14.78
N SER A 209 -14.51 14.81 13.46
CA SER A 209 -15.27 15.68 12.53
C SER A 209 -16.71 15.21 12.34
N GLU A 210 -17.51 16.00 11.62
CA GLU A 210 -18.75 15.52 11.01
C GLU A 210 -18.46 14.40 9.99
N VAL A 211 -19.51 13.60 9.69
CA VAL A 211 -19.43 12.54 8.67
C VAL A 211 -19.22 13.15 7.29
N GLN A 212 -18.29 12.58 6.54
CA GLN A 212 -17.94 13.02 5.20
C GLN A 212 -17.55 11.85 4.30
N SER A 213 -17.39 12.09 3.00
CA SER A 213 -16.83 11.12 2.08
C SER A 213 -15.32 10.95 2.34
N LEU A 214 -14.90 9.73 2.59
CA LEU A 214 -13.49 9.38 2.76
C LEU A 214 -12.78 9.15 1.41
N GLY A 215 -13.53 8.99 0.33
CA GLY A 215 -13.01 8.76 -1.01
C GLY A 215 -13.55 7.50 -1.66
N ALA A 216 -13.06 7.24 -2.86
CA ALA A 216 -13.40 6.06 -3.65
C ALA A 216 -12.32 5.00 -3.55
N GLY A 217 -12.72 3.73 -3.62
CA GLY A 217 -11.85 2.59 -3.76
C GLY A 217 -12.55 1.51 -4.59
N PHE A 218 -11.90 0.36 -4.73
CA PHE A 218 -12.53 -0.79 -5.37
C PHE A 218 -13.84 -1.16 -4.63
N GLY A 219 -14.91 -1.37 -5.40
CA GLY A 219 -16.22 -1.74 -4.87
C GLY A 219 -17.12 -0.59 -4.43
N GLY A 220 -16.62 0.66 -4.37
CA GLY A 220 -17.48 1.79 -4.02
C GLY A 220 -16.77 2.99 -3.40
N THR A 221 -17.53 3.77 -2.64
CA THR A 221 -17.06 4.91 -1.86
C THR A 221 -17.21 4.63 -0.37
N ALA A 222 -16.26 5.09 0.44
CA ALA A 222 -16.35 5.03 1.89
C ALA A 222 -16.83 6.37 2.48
N SER A 223 -17.56 6.30 3.58
CA SER A 223 -17.89 7.43 4.43
C SER A 223 -17.34 7.23 5.84
N GLY A 224 -17.19 8.33 6.55
CA GLY A 224 -16.70 8.28 7.92
C GLY A 224 -16.36 9.66 8.45
N ARG A 225 -15.65 9.68 9.56
CA ARG A 225 -15.23 10.89 10.27
C ARG A 225 -13.71 11.00 10.23
N LEU A 226 -13.19 12.19 10.46
CA LEU A 226 -11.76 12.40 10.64
C LEU A 226 -11.47 12.70 12.11
N THR A 227 -10.33 12.24 12.56
CA THR A 227 -9.72 12.60 13.84
C THR A 227 -8.22 12.83 13.65
N ARG A 228 -7.55 13.28 14.71
CA ARG A 228 -6.10 13.39 14.77
C ARG A 228 -5.60 12.63 15.98
N LEU A 229 -4.51 11.93 15.81
CA LEU A 229 -3.77 11.34 16.92
C LEU A 229 -2.51 12.17 17.20
N ASP A 230 -1.97 12.08 18.43
CA ASP A 230 -0.63 12.60 18.71
C ASP A 230 0.41 11.88 17.85
N ARG A 231 0.34 10.53 17.81
CA ARG A 231 1.20 9.73 16.94
C ARG A 231 0.71 8.31 16.75
N ILE A 232 1.29 7.64 15.74
CA ILE A 232 1.22 6.18 15.56
C ILE A 232 2.64 5.63 15.70
N GLU A 233 2.84 4.65 16.57
CA GLU A 233 4.12 3.96 16.78
C GLU A 233 4.04 2.58 16.11
N VAL A 234 4.99 2.25 15.23
CA VAL A 234 5.04 0.97 14.51
C VAL A 234 6.50 0.57 14.25
N GLY A 235 6.94 -0.60 14.75
CA GLY A 235 8.28 -1.15 14.48
C GLY A 235 9.45 -0.19 14.79
N GLY A 236 9.30 0.67 15.83
CA GLY A 236 10.31 1.69 16.15
C GLY A 236 10.23 2.97 15.30
N TYR A 237 9.32 3.05 14.33
CA TYR A 237 8.99 4.27 13.59
C TYR A 237 7.84 5.00 14.27
N SER A 238 7.93 6.33 14.37
CA SER A 238 6.88 7.19 14.91
C SER A 238 6.35 8.11 13.83
N ILE A 239 5.03 8.06 13.61
CA ILE A 239 4.30 8.91 12.67
C ILE A 239 3.65 10.03 13.49
N PRO A 240 4.15 11.26 13.44
CA PRO A 240 3.63 12.36 14.27
C PRO A 240 2.33 12.93 13.69
N ALA A 241 1.42 13.26 14.55
CA ALA A 241 0.18 14.01 14.28
C ALA A 241 -0.60 13.55 13.02
N PRO A 242 -0.81 12.22 12.79
CA PRO A 242 -1.47 11.77 11.57
C PRO A 242 -2.95 12.18 11.56
N VAL A 243 -3.43 12.57 10.37
CA VAL A 243 -4.88 12.63 10.12
C VAL A 243 -5.39 11.22 9.90
N VAL A 244 -6.34 10.80 10.71
CA VAL A 244 -6.90 9.45 10.71
C VAL A 244 -8.35 9.49 10.29
N ALA A 245 -8.71 8.67 9.31
CA ALA A 245 -10.09 8.45 8.91
C ALA A 245 -10.71 7.30 9.73
N LEU A 246 -11.88 7.52 10.26
CA LEU A 246 -12.67 6.57 11.04
C LEU A 246 -13.82 6.09 10.16
N SER A 247 -13.69 4.89 9.57
CA SER A 247 -14.66 4.36 8.61
C SER A 247 -15.97 3.98 9.30
N GLU A 248 -17.09 4.41 8.73
CA GLU A 248 -18.43 3.91 9.07
C GLU A 248 -18.85 2.73 8.20
N THR A 249 -18.02 2.36 7.22
CA THR A 249 -18.24 1.20 6.35
C THR A 249 -17.80 -0.08 7.07
N SER A 250 -18.66 -1.10 7.05
CA SER A 250 -18.41 -2.42 7.68
C SER A 250 -18.36 -3.56 6.67
N ASP A 251 -18.28 -3.28 5.38
CA ASP A 251 -18.16 -4.27 4.30
C ASP A 251 -16.74 -4.28 3.71
N GLY A 252 -16.47 -5.26 2.88
CA GLY A 252 -15.20 -5.41 2.20
C GLY A 252 -14.01 -5.52 3.17
N PHE A 253 -12.96 -4.76 2.89
CA PHE A 253 -11.78 -4.70 3.75
C PHE A 253 -12.08 -4.15 5.15
N PHE A 254 -13.04 -3.23 5.29
CA PHE A 254 -13.39 -2.67 6.60
C PHE A 254 -14.20 -3.63 7.49
N GLY A 255 -14.72 -4.73 6.93
CA GLY A 255 -15.39 -5.79 7.67
C GLY A 255 -14.49 -6.93 8.15
N VAL A 256 -13.20 -6.95 7.77
CA VAL A 256 -12.28 -8.02 8.19
C VAL A 256 -11.97 -7.96 9.68
N THR A 257 -11.62 -9.12 10.26
CA THR A 257 -11.27 -9.24 11.69
C THR A 257 -9.78 -9.43 11.94
N TRP A 258 -8.98 -9.59 10.87
CA TRP A 258 -7.55 -9.83 10.96
C TRP A 258 -6.70 -8.55 10.88
N ALA A 259 -7.31 -7.40 10.59
CA ALA A 259 -6.73 -6.07 10.68
C ALA A 259 -7.77 -5.06 11.18
N GLU A 260 -7.31 -3.99 11.82
CA GLU A 260 -8.12 -2.89 12.33
C GLU A 260 -8.10 -1.66 11.42
N GLY A 261 -7.30 -1.68 10.34
CA GLY A 261 -7.24 -0.56 9.40
C GLY A 261 -5.95 -0.57 8.57
N THR A 262 -5.59 0.60 8.03
CA THR A 262 -4.40 0.81 7.19
C THR A 262 -3.54 1.96 7.72
N ILE A 263 -2.22 1.91 7.42
CA ILE A 263 -1.29 3.06 7.45
C ILE A 263 -1.05 3.46 6.00
N GLY A 264 -1.38 4.71 5.65
CA GLY A 264 -1.34 5.21 4.29
C GLY A 264 -0.12 6.07 3.95
N ALA A 265 0.04 6.38 2.68
CA ALA A 265 1.16 7.13 2.12
C ALA A 265 1.48 8.46 2.83
N PRO A 266 0.51 9.28 3.28
CA PRO A 266 0.81 10.50 4.01
C PRO A 266 1.66 10.31 5.29
N SER A 267 1.73 9.09 5.82
CA SER A 267 2.54 8.75 7.00
C SER A 267 4.02 8.52 6.70
N TYR A 268 4.42 8.38 5.43
CA TYR A 268 5.78 8.04 5.04
C TYR A 268 6.21 8.59 3.67
N ILE A 269 5.40 9.45 3.05
CA ILE A 269 5.64 9.98 1.69
C ILE A 269 6.90 10.84 1.56
N ASP A 270 7.40 11.38 2.67
CA ASP A 270 8.66 12.14 2.72
C ASP A 270 9.88 11.25 3.07
N SER A 271 9.70 9.94 3.07
CA SER A 271 10.69 8.95 3.47
C SER A 271 11.12 8.08 2.29
N ASN A 272 12.17 7.30 2.51
CA ASN A 272 12.51 6.17 1.69
C ASN A 272 11.90 4.91 2.32
N VAL A 273 11.11 4.15 1.56
CA VAL A 273 10.40 2.98 2.06
C VAL A 273 10.88 1.74 1.32
N VAL A 274 11.28 0.70 2.07
CA VAL A 274 11.62 -0.60 1.48
C VAL A 274 10.56 -1.62 1.85
N VAL A 275 9.98 -2.26 0.84
CA VAL A 275 9.08 -3.41 0.98
C VAL A 275 9.88 -4.68 0.72
N ASP A 276 10.15 -5.46 1.76
CA ASP A 276 10.90 -6.72 1.68
C ASP A 276 10.05 -7.89 2.21
N TYR A 277 9.24 -8.46 1.32
CA TYR A 277 8.37 -9.59 1.67
C TYR A 277 9.14 -10.89 1.89
N SER A 278 10.35 -11.03 1.34
CA SER A 278 11.18 -12.21 1.56
C SER A 278 11.61 -12.37 3.02
N ARG A 279 11.69 -11.25 3.74
CA ARG A 279 12.02 -11.21 5.17
C ARG A 279 10.86 -10.68 6.02
N ALA A 280 9.65 -10.63 5.45
CA ALA A 280 8.42 -10.19 6.12
C ALA A 280 8.63 -8.85 6.88
N ARG A 281 9.13 -7.83 6.20
CA ARG A 281 9.42 -6.52 6.80
C ARG A 281 9.13 -5.37 5.84
N ILE A 282 8.79 -4.23 6.42
CA ILE A 282 8.84 -2.90 5.81
C ILE A 282 9.95 -2.12 6.50
N ILE A 283 10.69 -1.31 5.78
CA ILE A 283 11.74 -0.47 6.37
C ILE A 283 11.47 0.97 5.97
N ILE A 284 11.51 1.88 6.93
CA ILE A 284 11.34 3.32 6.68
C ILE A 284 12.63 4.03 7.08
N GLU A 285 13.19 4.77 6.12
CA GLU A 285 14.33 5.64 6.34
C GLU A 285 13.87 7.10 6.21
N PRO A 286 14.16 7.95 7.19
CA PRO A 286 13.97 9.39 7.02
C PRO A 286 14.69 9.89 5.76
N SER A 287 14.08 10.82 5.04
CA SER A 287 14.75 11.46 3.90
C SER A 287 16.10 12.05 4.33
N ARG A 288 17.14 11.82 3.51
CA ARG A 288 18.47 12.38 3.80
C ARG A 288 18.47 13.91 3.80
N ASP A 289 17.52 14.52 3.11
CA ASP A 289 17.37 15.97 3.04
C ASP A 289 16.64 16.53 4.30
N GLY A 290 15.81 15.71 4.98
CA GLY A 290 15.18 16.06 6.27
C GLY A 290 16.08 15.82 7.50
N ALA A 291 17.09 14.96 7.40
CA ALA A 291 18.01 14.69 8.51
C ALA A 291 18.96 15.88 8.82
N ALA A 292 19.18 16.77 7.85
CA ALA A 292 20.01 17.96 8.05
C ALA A 292 19.30 19.03 8.91
N ASP A 293 17.97 19.13 8.83
CA ASP A 293 17.19 20.13 9.59
C ASP A 293 16.95 19.70 11.05
N VAL A 294 16.90 18.41 11.35
CA VAL A 294 16.73 17.92 12.73
C VAL A 294 18.02 18.04 13.54
N MET A 295 19.18 17.90 12.90
CA MET A 295 20.48 18.08 13.57
C MET A 295 20.88 19.57 13.75
N ALA A 296 20.23 20.49 13.04
CA ALA A 296 20.48 21.93 13.18
C ALA A 296 19.64 22.58 14.30
N GLN A 297 18.70 21.84 14.92
CA GLN A 297 17.83 22.33 16.00
C GLN A 297 18.10 21.64 17.36
N SER A 298 19.09 20.78 17.45
CA SER A 298 19.63 20.21 18.68
C SER A 298 21.01 20.85 18.98
#